data_b455287b1cd135f492c688d282de8260
#
_entry.id   b455287b1cd135f492c688d282de8260
#
_cell.length_a   1.000
_cell.length_b   1.000
_cell.length_c   1.000
_cell.angle_alpha   90.00
_cell.angle_beta   90.00
_cell.angle_gamma   90.00
#
_symmetry.space_group_name_H-M   'P 1'
#
loop_
_entity.id
_entity.type
_entity.pdbx_description
1 polymer ?
#
loop_
_entity_poly.entity_id
_entity_poly.type
_entity_poly.pdbx_seq_one_letter_code
_entity_poly.pdbx_strand_id
1 'polypeptide(L)'
;MGMKGMKKNEENTGNPDFSAQLEQTANDYIFKKCLECGFDVEWREGFSVHLAACAELPTRFGTFVIAAFSEESNQKEHTAIVHGSVVGEQDCPLRVHSQCHTGDVFNSLRCDCRSQLEAALEYIASRPCGVVIYLKQEGRGIGLINKIRAYHLQDMGFDTVDANTCLGFPEDARDYRVASEIIQLLRIRSIALLTNNPRKIKGLKKEGITVTRRIPVLVGETSFNKKYIQTKRDRMGHLE
;
A
#
# COMPACT_ATOMS: atom_id res chain seq x y z
N MET A 1 -11.48 -23.41 31.10
CA MET A 1 -11.04 -24.81 31.07
C MET A 1 -9.92 -24.90 30.05
N GLY A 2 -8.72 -24.65 30.41
CA GLY A 2 -7.71 -25.40 31.03
C GLY A 2 -6.73 -25.84 29.93
N MET A 3 -5.85 -24.91 29.40
CA MET A 3 -4.68 -25.29 28.62
C MET A 3 -3.70 -25.98 29.59
N LYS A 4 -3.62 -27.30 29.53
CA LYS A 4 -2.61 -28.07 30.23
C LYS A 4 -1.26 -27.93 29.48
N GLY A 5 -0.23 -27.62 30.27
CA GLY A 5 1.12 -27.32 29.91
C GLY A 5 1.78 -28.30 28.94
N MET A 6 2.35 -27.75 27.91
CA MET A 6 3.42 -28.39 27.16
C MET A 6 4.71 -28.29 27.97
N LYS A 7 5.19 -29.43 28.47
CA LYS A 7 6.52 -29.56 29.03
C LYS A 7 7.53 -29.19 27.95
N LYS A 8 8.42 -28.23 28.25
CA LYS A 8 9.66 -28.00 27.49
C LYS A 8 10.51 -29.26 27.61
N ASN A 9 10.62 -30.04 26.55
CA ASN A 9 11.73 -30.97 26.37
C ASN A 9 12.88 -30.15 25.79
N GLU A 10 13.88 -29.89 26.59
CA GLU A 10 15.22 -29.54 26.17
C GLU A 10 15.83 -30.75 25.48
N GLU A 11 16.56 -30.51 24.40
CA GLU A 11 17.25 -31.37 23.46
C GLU A 11 16.52 -31.65 22.13
N ASN A 12 16.51 -30.66 21.26
CA ASN A 12 16.46 -30.92 19.82
C ASN A 12 17.39 -29.92 19.09
N THR A 13 18.68 -30.18 19.15
CA THR A 13 19.70 -29.52 18.35
C THR A 13 19.61 -30.05 16.91
N GLY A 14 18.98 -29.25 16.02
CA GLY A 14 19.40 -29.13 14.63
C GLY A 14 19.28 -30.37 13.74
N ASN A 15 18.05 -30.87 13.54
CA ASN A 15 17.79 -31.65 12.33
C ASN A 15 17.37 -30.66 11.22
N PRO A 16 18.22 -30.38 10.19
CA PRO A 16 17.89 -29.47 9.09
C PRO A 16 16.65 -29.91 8.31
N ASP A 17 16.32 -31.18 8.34
CA ASP A 17 15.15 -31.78 7.70
C ASP A 17 13.85 -31.38 8.44
N PHE A 18 13.88 -31.28 9.77
CA PHE A 18 12.69 -30.88 10.56
C PHE A 18 12.34 -29.40 10.40
N SER A 19 13.34 -28.51 10.34
CA SER A 19 13.10 -27.10 10.08
C SER A 19 12.59 -26.87 8.66
N ALA A 20 13.10 -27.54 7.66
CA ALA A 20 12.62 -27.50 6.28
C ALA A 20 11.18 -28.03 6.15
N GLN A 21 10.84 -29.11 6.87
CA GLN A 21 9.46 -29.64 6.89
C GLN A 21 8.47 -28.67 7.56
N LEU A 22 8.86 -28.00 8.65
CA LEU A 22 8.01 -26.99 9.30
C LEU A 22 7.81 -25.78 8.40
N GLU A 23 8.85 -25.33 7.72
CA GLU A 23 8.77 -24.21 6.77
C GLU A 23 7.88 -24.57 5.58
N GLN A 24 8.02 -25.75 5.00
CA GLN A 24 7.15 -26.24 3.93
C GLN A 24 5.69 -26.31 4.38
N THR A 25 5.43 -26.89 5.57
CA THR A 25 4.07 -26.99 6.12
C THR A 25 3.45 -25.61 6.37
N ALA A 26 4.24 -24.65 6.88
CA ALA A 26 3.78 -23.27 7.08
C ALA A 26 3.45 -22.59 5.74
N ASN A 27 4.29 -22.75 4.73
CA ASN A 27 4.06 -22.22 3.39
C ASN A 27 2.79 -22.82 2.77
N ASP A 28 2.60 -24.13 2.84
CA ASP A 28 1.39 -24.80 2.32
C ASP A 28 0.12 -24.26 2.99
N TYR A 29 0.16 -24.01 4.30
CA TYR A 29 -0.96 -23.42 5.03
C TYR A 29 -1.24 -21.98 4.61
N ILE A 30 -0.20 -21.16 4.43
CA ILE A 30 -0.30 -19.77 3.96
C ILE A 30 -0.90 -19.73 2.56
N PHE A 31 -0.39 -20.55 1.62
CA PHE A 31 -0.92 -20.65 0.27
C PHE A 31 -2.39 -21.08 0.25
N LYS A 32 -2.75 -22.09 1.06
CA LYS A 32 -4.15 -22.53 1.20
C LYS A 32 -5.04 -21.38 1.67
N LYS A 33 -4.59 -20.60 2.67
CA LYS A 33 -5.35 -19.45 3.17
C LYS A 33 -5.51 -18.35 2.11
N CYS A 34 -4.48 -18.08 1.32
CA CYS A 34 -4.56 -17.13 0.21
C CYS A 34 -5.55 -17.58 -0.86
N LEU A 35 -5.56 -18.88 -1.20
CA LEU A 35 -6.54 -19.46 -2.14
C LEU A 35 -7.96 -19.39 -1.60
N GLU A 36 -8.19 -19.64 -0.30
CA GLU A 36 -9.50 -19.44 0.35
C GLU A 36 -9.98 -18.00 0.26
N CYS A 37 -9.07 -17.02 0.29
CA CYS A 37 -9.38 -15.61 0.04
C CYS A 37 -9.61 -15.30 -1.45
N GLY A 38 -9.43 -16.26 -2.35
CA GLY A 38 -9.61 -16.12 -3.79
C GLY A 38 -8.46 -15.41 -4.51
N PHE A 39 -7.32 -15.21 -3.84
CA PHE A 39 -6.16 -14.56 -4.45
C PHE A 39 -5.38 -15.52 -5.34
N ASP A 40 -4.80 -14.98 -6.41
CA ASP A 40 -3.92 -15.73 -7.29
C ASP A 40 -2.54 -15.85 -6.64
N VAL A 41 -2.18 -17.07 -6.27
CA VAL A 41 -0.89 -17.38 -5.62
C VAL A 41 0.15 -17.92 -6.62
N GLU A 42 -0.26 -18.11 -7.88
CA GLU A 42 0.65 -18.59 -8.90
C GLU A 42 1.59 -17.48 -9.33
N TRP A 43 2.84 -17.84 -9.53
CA TRP A 43 3.82 -16.98 -10.17
C TRP A 43 3.38 -16.64 -11.60
N ARG A 44 3.36 -15.36 -11.94
CA ARG A 44 3.08 -14.92 -13.32
C ARG A 44 4.34 -14.42 -13.98
N GLU A 45 4.69 -15.07 -15.09
CA GLU A 45 5.80 -14.64 -15.93
C GLU A 45 5.64 -13.15 -16.35
N GLY A 46 6.72 -12.39 -16.23
CA GLY A 46 6.74 -10.96 -16.53
C GLY A 46 6.25 -10.04 -15.42
N PHE A 47 5.77 -10.56 -14.29
CA PHE A 47 5.45 -9.74 -13.12
C PHE A 47 6.69 -9.54 -12.24
N SER A 48 6.81 -8.37 -11.65
CA SER A 48 7.89 -8.03 -10.72
C SER A 48 7.54 -8.29 -9.27
N VAL A 49 6.26 -8.58 -8.97
CA VAL A 49 5.76 -8.86 -7.63
C VAL A 49 4.99 -10.18 -7.60
N HIS A 50 5.06 -10.86 -6.46
CA HIS A 50 4.29 -12.05 -6.17
C HIS A 50 3.64 -11.96 -4.79
N LEU A 51 2.52 -12.66 -4.60
CA LEU A 51 1.86 -12.78 -3.31
C LEU A 51 2.69 -13.71 -2.41
N ALA A 52 3.14 -13.21 -1.27
CA ALA A 52 3.95 -13.96 -0.32
C ALA A 52 3.15 -14.52 0.85
N ALA A 53 2.17 -13.78 1.36
CA ALA A 53 1.37 -14.21 2.51
C ALA A 53 0.05 -13.42 2.59
N CYS A 54 -0.94 -13.98 3.29
CA CYS A 54 -2.13 -13.26 3.70
C CYS A 54 -2.64 -13.69 5.08
N ALA A 55 -3.35 -12.79 5.75
CA ALA A 55 -3.96 -13.05 7.06
C ALA A 55 -5.17 -12.15 7.28
N GLU A 56 -6.01 -12.49 8.26
CA GLU A 56 -7.02 -11.58 8.75
C GLU A 56 -6.39 -10.40 9.50
N LEU A 57 -6.96 -9.23 9.31
CA LEU A 57 -6.52 -7.99 9.94
C LEU A 57 -7.71 -7.27 10.57
N PRO A 58 -8.04 -7.52 11.84
CA PRO A 58 -9.01 -6.72 12.56
C PRO A 58 -8.44 -5.32 12.83
N THR A 59 -9.21 -4.30 12.51
CA THR A 59 -8.83 -2.90 12.70
C THR A 59 -9.98 -2.12 13.31
N ARG A 60 -9.74 -0.88 13.75
CA ARG A 60 -10.80 0.02 14.23
C ARG A 60 -11.81 0.40 13.13
N PHE A 61 -11.49 0.17 11.85
CA PHE A 61 -12.35 0.45 10.70
C PHE A 61 -13.18 -0.77 10.28
N GLY A 62 -12.88 -1.95 10.79
CA GLY A 62 -13.51 -3.23 10.46
C GLY A 62 -12.48 -4.34 10.28
N THR A 63 -12.96 -5.51 9.89
CA THR A 63 -12.10 -6.65 9.59
C THR A 63 -11.78 -6.68 8.10
N PHE A 64 -10.49 -6.81 7.79
CA PHE A 64 -9.93 -6.90 6.46
C PHE A 64 -9.12 -8.19 6.31
N VAL A 65 -8.68 -8.46 5.10
CA VAL A 65 -7.56 -9.37 4.84
C VAL A 65 -6.36 -8.51 4.45
N ILE A 66 -5.23 -8.71 5.10
CA ILE A 66 -3.95 -8.17 4.67
C ILE A 66 -3.24 -9.19 3.78
N ALA A 67 -2.85 -8.78 2.58
CA ALA A 67 -2.04 -9.56 1.66
C ALA A 67 -0.69 -8.86 1.47
N ALA A 68 0.40 -9.60 1.65
CA ALA A 68 1.77 -9.11 1.49
C ALA A 68 2.34 -9.60 0.16
N PHE A 69 2.97 -8.68 -0.56
CA PHE A 69 3.58 -8.90 -1.87
C PHE A 69 5.06 -8.55 -1.81
N SER A 70 5.91 -9.43 -2.32
CA SER A 70 7.35 -9.20 -2.44
C SER A 70 7.70 -8.75 -3.85
N GLU A 71 8.49 -7.67 -3.97
CA GLU A 71 9.04 -7.18 -5.24
C GLU A 71 10.45 -7.74 -5.43
N GLU A 72 10.68 -8.50 -6.50
CA GLU A 72 11.95 -9.23 -6.72
C GLU A 72 13.17 -8.33 -6.83
N SER A 73 13.02 -7.22 -7.57
CA SER A 73 14.16 -6.39 -7.98
C SER A 73 14.84 -5.66 -6.82
N ASN A 74 14.14 -5.44 -5.71
CA ASN A 74 14.61 -4.60 -4.60
C ASN A 74 14.18 -5.06 -3.21
N GLN A 75 13.54 -6.25 -3.13
CA GLN A 75 13.05 -6.87 -1.90
C GLN A 75 12.09 -5.99 -1.08
N LYS A 76 11.37 -5.09 -1.75
CA LYS A 76 10.33 -4.30 -1.08
C LYS A 76 9.10 -5.15 -0.86
N GLU A 77 8.51 -4.98 0.31
CA GLU A 77 7.28 -5.64 0.72
C GLU A 77 6.12 -4.65 0.61
N HIS A 78 5.24 -4.86 -0.36
CA HIS A 78 4.01 -4.09 -0.53
C HIS A 78 2.85 -4.80 0.13
N THR A 79 1.78 -4.07 0.48
CA THR A 79 0.61 -4.71 1.08
C THR A 79 -0.67 -4.26 0.39
N ALA A 80 -1.66 -5.17 0.33
CA ALA A 80 -3.04 -4.83 0.04
C ALA A 80 -3.91 -5.13 1.26
N ILE A 81 -4.74 -4.18 1.65
CA ILE A 81 -5.76 -4.31 2.68
C ILE A 81 -7.08 -4.48 1.94
N VAL A 82 -7.65 -5.68 2.02
CA VAL A 82 -8.80 -6.10 1.22
C VAL A 82 -10.02 -6.27 2.11
N HIS A 83 -11.14 -5.68 1.69
CA HIS A 83 -12.46 -5.83 2.32
C HIS A 83 -13.40 -6.56 1.36
N GLY A 84 -14.11 -7.56 1.86
CA GLY A 84 -15.05 -8.34 1.06
C GLY A 84 -14.40 -9.15 -0.07
N SER A 85 -15.21 -9.67 -0.99
CA SER A 85 -14.72 -10.38 -2.17
C SER A 85 -14.45 -9.40 -3.31
N VAL A 86 -13.24 -9.41 -3.86
CA VAL A 86 -12.81 -8.50 -4.93
C VAL A 86 -12.53 -9.21 -6.25
N VAL A 87 -12.49 -10.55 -6.23
CA VAL A 87 -12.21 -11.37 -7.42
C VAL A 87 -13.30 -11.22 -8.45
N GLY A 88 -12.93 -10.79 -9.65
CA GLY A 88 -13.87 -10.59 -10.77
C GLY A 88 -14.69 -9.29 -10.67
N GLU A 89 -14.51 -8.49 -9.62
CA GLU A 89 -15.28 -7.27 -9.39
C GLU A 89 -15.03 -6.20 -10.45
N GLN A 90 -16.11 -5.49 -10.80
CA GLN A 90 -16.09 -4.30 -11.64
C GLN A 90 -16.37 -3.07 -10.80
N ASP A 91 -15.75 -1.94 -11.17
CA ASP A 91 -15.88 -0.67 -10.46
C ASP A 91 -15.48 -0.78 -8.96
N CYS A 92 -14.55 -1.71 -8.65
CA CYS A 92 -14.09 -1.98 -7.29
C CYS A 92 -13.47 -0.70 -6.67
N PRO A 93 -13.95 -0.22 -5.52
CA PRO A 93 -13.33 0.91 -4.83
C PRO A 93 -11.89 0.57 -4.44
N LEU A 94 -10.94 1.36 -4.94
CA LEU A 94 -9.53 1.09 -4.72
C LEU A 94 -8.73 2.36 -4.45
N ARG A 95 -7.86 2.31 -3.47
CA ARG A 95 -6.86 3.33 -3.23
C ARG A 95 -5.45 2.77 -3.40
N VAL A 96 -4.64 3.46 -4.17
CA VAL A 96 -3.18 3.28 -4.14
C VAL A 96 -2.60 4.33 -3.20
N HIS A 97 -2.06 3.89 -2.06
CA HIS A 97 -1.42 4.73 -1.06
C HIS A 97 0.09 4.53 -1.08
N SER A 98 0.85 5.58 -1.34
CA SER A 98 2.31 5.54 -1.23
C SER A 98 2.71 5.82 0.21
N GLN A 99 3.59 5.00 0.77
CA GLN A 99 4.09 5.12 2.13
C GLN A 99 4.48 6.55 2.49
N CYS A 100 4.09 6.97 3.68
CA CYS A 100 4.54 8.20 4.31
C CYS A 100 4.83 7.93 5.78
N HIS A 101 6.03 7.46 6.10
CA HIS A 101 6.40 7.05 7.45
C HIS A 101 6.09 8.11 8.50
N THR A 102 6.40 9.36 8.21
CA THR A 102 6.14 10.47 9.14
C THR A 102 4.65 10.74 9.34
N GLY A 103 3.84 10.64 8.27
CA GLY A 103 2.39 10.84 8.37
C GLY A 103 1.66 9.62 8.90
N ASP A 104 1.89 8.46 8.26
CA ASP A 104 1.12 7.24 8.53
C ASP A 104 1.42 6.64 9.92
N VAL A 105 2.69 6.74 10.38
CA VAL A 105 3.12 6.17 11.67
C VAL A 105 3.15 7.22 12.77
N PHE A 106 3.83 8.36 12.54
CA PHE A 106 4.05 9.38 13.58
C PHE A 106 2.98 10.48 13.58
N ASN A 107 1.97 10.39 12.71
CA ASN A 107 0.88 11.36 12.65
C ASN A 107 1.36 12.81 12.45
N SER A 108 2.39 12.99 11.59
CA SER A 108 2.96 14.30 11.28
C SER A 108 1.91 15.24 10.71
N LEU A 109 1.85 16.45 11.22
CA LEU A 109 0.96 17.50 10.72
C LEU A 109 1.46 18.20 9.44
N ARG A 110 2.68 17.90 8.96
CA ARG A 110 3.24 18.46 7.72
C ARG A 110 2.53 18.00 6.45
N CYS A 111 1.75 16.90 6.52
CA CYS A 111 1.04 16.35 5.38
C CYS A 111 -0.36 15.84 5.77
N ASP A 112 -1.12 15.44 4.78
CA ASP A 112 -2.46 14.88 4.91
C ASP A 112 -2.51 13.34 4.70
N CYS A 113 -1.34 12.67 4.68
CA CYS A 113 -1.24 11.25 4.30
C CYS A 113 -2.05 10.35 5.22
N ARG A 114 -1.88 10.48 6.55
CA ARG A 114 -2.64 9.71 7.53
C ARG A 114 -4.15 9.85 7.35
N SER A 115 -4.63 11.09 7.26
CA SER A 115 -6.06 11.36 7.09
C SER A 115 -6.60 10.78 5.79
N GLN A 116 -5.82 10.80 4.70
CA GLN A 116 -6.19 10.17 3.43
C GLN A 116 -6.22 8.64 3.52
N LEU A 117 -5.32 8.02 4.28
CA LEU A 117 -5.31 6.57 4.50
C LEU A 117 -6.54 6.14 5.31
N GLU A 118 -6.81 6.83 6.41
CA GLU A 118 -7.95 6.57 7.27
C GLU A 118 -9.28 6.75 6.53
N ALA A 119 -9.46 7.86 5.81
CA ALA A 119 -10.65 8.10 4.99
C ALA A 119 -10.85 7.01 3.92
N ALA A 120 -9.77 6.48 3.34
CA ALA A 120 -9.87 5.38 2.38
C ALA A 120 -10.29 4.07 3.06
N LEU A 121 -9.74 3.74 4.23
CA LEU A 121 -10.12 2.55 4.99
C LEU A 121 -11.58 2.61 5.45
N GLU A 122 -12.04 3.75 5.96
CA GLU A 122 -13.43 3.99 6.34
C GLU A 122 -14.37 3.85 5.14
N TYR A 123 -14.01 4.47 4.02
CA TYR A 123 -14.80 4.39 2.80
C TYR A 123 -14.95 2.93 2.32
N ILE A 124 -13.86 2.18 2.25
CA ILE A 124 -13.85 0.80 1.79
C ILE A 124 -14.62 -0.10 2.75
N ALA A 125 -14.45 0.05 4.07
CA ALA A 125 -15.17 -0.72 5.08
C ALA A 125 -16.69 -0.49 5.04
N SER A 126 -17.14 0.67 4.52
CA SER A 126 -18.57 0.97 4.35
C SER A 126 -19.17 0.40 3.06
N ARG A 127 -18.41 -0.31 2.24
CA ARG A 127 -18.82 -0.89 0.96
C ARG A 127 -18.84 -2.42 1.03
N PRO A 128 -19.53 -3.09 0.08
CA PRO A 128 -19.47 -4.56 0.03
C PRO A 128 -18.07 -5.12 -0.21
N CYS A 129 -17.22 -4.38 -0.93
CA CYS A 129 -15.83 -4.75 -1.19
C CYS A 129 -14.95 -3.53 -1.46
N GLY A 130 -13.64 -3.71 -1.43
CA GLY A 130 -12.67 -2.69 -1.83
C GLY A 130 -11.26 -3.00 -1.36
N VAL A 131 -10.30 -2.18 -1.83
CA VAL A 131 -8.87 -2.42 -1.58
C VAL A 131 -8.11 -1.13 -1.28
N VAL A 132 -7.23 -1.15 -0.29
CA VAL A 132 -6.13 -0.18 -0.16
C VAL A 132 -4.82 -0.89 -0.49
N ILE A 133 -4.15 -0.52 -1.59
CA ILE A 133 -2.79 -0.96 -1.89
C ILE A 133 -1.82 0.04 -1.26
N TYR A 134 -0.95 -0.44 -0.36
CA TYR A 134 0.06 0.35 0.33
C TYR A 134 1.43 0.06 -0.25
N LEU A 135 1.98 1.02 -1.00
CA LEU A 135 3.25 0.87 -1.70
C LEU A 135 4.42 1.43 -0.89
N LYS A 136 5.50 0.69 -0.82
CA LYS A 136 6.78 1.11 -0.22
C LYS A 136 7.53 2.13 -1.10
N GLN A 137 6.91 3.28 -1.35
CA GLN A 137 7.40 4.39 -2.18
C GLN A 137 7.48 5.69 -1.38
N GLU A 138 8.27 5.66 -0.30
CA GLU A 138 8.45 6.80 0.61
C GLU A 138 8.98 8.04 -0.11
N GLY A 139 8.50 9.21 0.33
CA GLY A 139 8.98 10.48 -0.20
C GLY A 139 8.74 10.66 -1.70
N ARG A 140 7.68 10.10 -2.27
CA ARG A 140 7.42 10.05 -3.73
C ARG A 140 8.50 9.29 -4.51
N GLY A 141 9.07 8.25 -3.89
CA GLY A 141 10.10 7.40 -4.49
C GLY A 141 11.54 7.77 -4.15
N ILE A 142 11.80 8.91 -3.51
CA ILE A 142 13.16 9.34 -3.15
C ILE A 142 13.68 8.75 -1.82
N GLY A 143 12.81 8.06 -1.08
CA GLY A 143 13.14 7.43 0.19
C GLY A 143 13.05 8.37 1.40
N LEU A 144 13.10 7.78 2.62
CA LEU A 144 12.91 8.52 3.87
C LEU A 144 14.04 9.51 4.13
N ILE A 145 15.28 9.12 3.92
CA ILE A 145 16.44 9.99 4.20
C ILE A 145 16.35 11.29 3.38
N ASN A 146 16.11 11.16 2.08
CA ASN A 146 16.03 12.34 1.20
C ASN A 146 14.78 13.18 1.48
N LYS A 147 13.67 12.54 1.89
CA LYS A 147 12.49 13.27 2.37
C LYS A 147 12.81 14.11 3.62
N ILE A 148 13.59 13.60 4.57
CA ILE A 148 13.98 14.39 5.75
C ILE A 148 14.92 15.54 5.35
N ARG A 149 15.85 15.32 4.39
CA ARG A 149 16.65 16.41 3.81
C ARG A 149 15.79 17.48 3.14
N ALA A 150 14.76 17.07 2.38
CA ALA A 150 13.81 17.99 1.79
C ALA A 150 13.01 18.77 2.86
N TYR A 151 12.65 18.15 3.98
CA TYR A 151 12.03 18.86 5.11
C TYR A 151 12.93 19.95 5.67
N HIS A 152 14.23 19.70 5.81
CA HIS A 152 15.19 20.70 6.25
C HIS A 152 15.23 21.92 5.29
N LEU A 153 15.25 21.67 3.98
CA LEU A 153 15.18 22.74 2.99
C LEU A 153 13.85 23.53 3.06
N GLN A 154 12.75 22.83 3.31
CA GLN A 154 11.44 23.48 3.51
C GLN A 154 11.41 24.38 4.76
N ASP A 155 12.11 24.00 5.83
CA ASP A 155 12.26 24.82 7.04
C ASP A 155 13.07 26.10 6.75
N MET A 156 13.93 26.07 5.71
CA MET A 156 14.65 27.23 5.17
C MET A 156 13.81 28.07 4.15
N GLY A 157 12.56 27.68 3.89
CA GLY A 157 11.64 28.44 3.05
C GLY A 157 11.39 27.89 1.64
N PHE A 158 12.09 26.84 1.22
CA PHE A 158 11.83 26.19 -0.08
C PHE A 158 10.43 25.56 -0.09
N ASP A 159 9.80 25.50 -1.26
CA ASP A 159 8.62 24.66 -1.41
C ASP A 159 8.99 23.17 -1.63
N THR A 160 7.98 22.28 -1.65
CA THR A 160 8.23 20.84 -1.76
C THR A 160 8.87 20.45 -3.10
N VAL A 161 8.56 21.13 -4.19
CA VAL A 161 9.08 20.85 -5.54
C VAL A 161 10.52 21.33 -5.63
N ASP A 162 10.77 22.57 -5.22
CA ASP A 162 12.10 23.18 -5.26
C ASP A 162 13.06 22.45 -4.33
N ALA A 163 12.62 22.00 -3.13
CA ALA A 163 13.42 21.20 -2.23
C ALA A 163 13.87 19.87 -2.86
N ASN A 164 12.98 19.17 -3.60
CA ASN A 164 13.35 17.94 -4.30
C ASN A 164 14.32 18.22 -5.45
N THR A 165 14.09 19.28 -6.23
CA THR A 165 14.96 19.67 -7.35
C THR A 165 16.36 20.04 -6.88
N CYS A 166 16.47 20.79 -5.78
CA CYS A 166 17.77 21.12 -5.14
C CYS A 166 18.56 19.88 -4.69
N LEU A 167 17.86 18.80 -4.35
CA LEU A 167 18.47 17.52 -3.99
C LEU A 167 18.76 16.62 -5.21
N GLY A 168 18.51 17.11 -6.46
CA GLY A 168 18.74 16.38 -7.69
C GLY A 168 17.67 15.32 -8.03
N PHE A 169 16.50 15.38 -7.40
CA PHE A 169 15.40 14.45 -7.64
C PHE A 169 14.31 15.08 -8.52
N PRO A 170 13.58 14.25 -9.30
CA PRO A 170 12.38 14.72 -10.00
C PRO A 170 11.28 15.05 -8.98
N GLU A 171 10.32 15.85 -9.39
CA GLU A 171 9.14 16.21 -8.59
C GLU A 171 8.38 14.98 -8.07
N ASP A 172 8.31 13.93 -8.90
CA ASP A 172 7.61 12.68 -8.59
C ASP A 172 8.30 11.51 -9.31
N ALA A 173 8.95 10.64 -8.54
CA ALA A 173 9.65 9.45 -9.03
C ALA A 173 8.84 8.15 -8.80
N ARG A 174 7.53 8.26 -8.51
CA ARG A 174 6.69 7.08 -8.26
C ARG A 174 6.42 6.31 -9.55
N ASP A 175 6.43 4.99 -9.41
CA ASP A 175 5.97 4.02 -10.40
C ASP A 175 4.66 3.38 -9.94
N TYR A 176 3.79 3.09 -10.90
CA TYR A 176 2.49 2.46 -10.64
C TYR A 176 2.37 1.04 -11.22
N ARG A 177 3.44 0.52 -11.83
CA ARG A 177 3.50 -0.85 -12.37
C ARG A 177 3.21 -1.88 -11.27
N VAL A 178 3.89 -1.78 -10.13
CA VAL A 178 3.67 -2.67 -8.98
C VAL A 178 2.21 -2.65 -8.52
N ALA A 179 1.57 -1.46 -8.47
CA ALA A 179 0.16 -1.40 -8.11
C ALA A 179 -0.73 -2.09 -9.15
N SER A 180 -0.40 -1.96 -10.43
CA SER A 180 -1.16 -2.61 -11.51
C SER A 180 -1.03 -4.13 -11.47
N GLU A 181 0.16 -4.65 -11.22
CA GLU A 181 0.41 -6.08 -11.05
C GLU A 181 -0.37 -6.64 -9.85
N ILE A 182 -0.37 -5.93 -8.70
CA ILE A 182 -1.16 -6.31 -7.53
C ILE A 182 -2.67 -6.34 -7.85
N ILE A 183 -3.20 -5.35 -8.58
CA ILE A 183 -4.61 -5.33 -9.01
C ILE A 183 -4.94 -6.55 -9.87
N GLN A 184 -4.04 -6.95 -10.76
CA GLN A 184 -4.21 -8.12 -11.62
C GLN A 184 -4.10 -9.43 -10.83
N LEU A 185 -3.18 -9.55 -9.85
CA LEU A 185 -3.07 -10.69 -8.95
C LEU A 185 -4.31 -10.86 -8.07
N LEU A 186 -4.93 -9.76 -7.65
CA LEU A 186 -6.23 -9.76 -6.96
C LEU A 186 -7.42 -10.03 -7.91
N ARG A 187 -7.17 -10.19 -9.22
CA ARG A 187 -8.16 -10.52 -10.26
C ARG A 187 -9.31 -9.52 -10.35
N ILE A 188 -9.05 -8.25 -10.06
CA ILE A 188 -10.01 -7.15 -10.16
C ILE A 188 -10.14 -6.74 -11.63
N ARG A 189 -11.38 -6.66 -12.17
CA ARG A 189 -11.62 -6.33 -13.58
C ARG A 189 -11.53 -4.84 -13.87
N SER A 190 -12.06 -4.00 -12.99
CA SER A 190 -11.98 -2.55 -13.12
C SER A 190 -12.12 -1.87 -11.76
N ILE A 191 -11.65 -0.63 -11.66
CA ILE A 191 -11.58 0.09 -10.39
C ILE A 191 -12.26 1.46 -10.43
N ALA A 192 -12.89 1.82 -9.29
CA ALA A 192 -13.22 3.20 -8.93
C ALA A 192 -12.10 3.73 -8.05
N LEU A 193 -11.25 4.62 -8.58
CA LEU A 193 -10.01 5.00 -7.92
C LEU A 193 -10.20 6.17 -6.94
N LEU A 194 -9.95 5.90 -5.64
CA LEU A 194 -9.94 6.92 -4.58
C LEU A 194 -8.66 7.76 -4.69
N THR A 195 -8.75 8.92 -5.34
CA THR A 195 -7.58 9.79 -5.52
C THR A 195 -7.96 11.21 -5.91
N ASN A 196 -7.11 12.19 -5.52
CA ASN A 196 -7.13 13.56 -6.04
C ASN A 196 -5.96 13.80 -7.02
N ASN A 197 -5.07 12.82 -7.21
CA ASN A 197 -3.89 12.95 -8.07
C ASN A 197 -4.17 12.39 -9.48
N PRO A 198 -4.24 13.25 -10.53
CA PRO A 198 -4.47 12.79 -11.90
C PRO A 198 -3.32 11.93 -12.46
N ARG A 199 -2.08 12.10 -11.94
CA ARG A 199 -0.94 11.26 -12.34
C ARG A 199 -1.15 9.79 -11.97
N LYS A 200 -1.85 9.49 -10.84
CA LYS A 200 -2.20 8.11 -10.48
C LYS A 200 -3.16 7.48 -11.48
N ILE A 201 -4.17 8.22 -11.92
CA ILE A 201 -5.11 7.75 -12.93
C ILE A 201 -4.39 7.44 -14.24
N LYS A 202 -3.55 8.38 -14.71
CA LYS A 202 -2.78 8.22 -15.95
C LYS A 202 -1.80 7.04 -15.84
N GLY A 203 -1.08 6.92 -14.71
CA GLY A 203 -0.12 5.85 -14.47
C GLY A 203 -0.78 4.46 -14.51
N LEU A 204 -1.86 4.25 -13.76
CA LEU A 204 -2.57 2.97 -13.77
C LEU A 204 -3.18 2.64 -15.14
N LYS A 205 -3.76 3.63 -15.84
CA LYS A 205 -4.27 3.43 -17.21
C LYS A 205 -3.17 3.05 -18.20
N LYS A 206 -1.96 3.64 -18.08
CA LYS A 206 -0.79 3.30 -18.91
C LYS A 206 -0.38 1.83 -18.71
N GLU A 207 -0.50 1.33 -17.47
CA GLU A 207 -0.23 -0.07 -17.12
C GLU A 207 -1.43 -1.02 -17.39
N GLY A 208 -2.42 -0.59 -18.19
CA GLY A 208 -3.53 -1.43 -18.63
C GLY A 208 -4.70 -1.57 -17.66
N ILE A 209 -4.71 -0.85 -16.53
CA ILE A 209 -5.83 -0.93 -15.57
C ILE A 209 -7.01 -0.08 -16.05
N THR A 210 -8.19 -0.69 -16.09
CA THR A 210 -9.44 0.00 -16.36
C THR A 210 -9.89 0.80 -15.16
N VAL A 211 -9.70 2.13 -15.22
CA VAL A 211 -10.21 3.08 -14.22
C VAL A 211 -11.51 3.65 -14.71
N THR A 212 -12.63 3.23 -14.12
CA THR A 212 -14.00 3.62 -14.52
C THR A 212 -14.33 5.04 -14.11
N ARG A 213 -13.98 5.41 -12.87
CA ARG A 213 -14.22 6.74 -12.31
C ARG A 213 -13.23 7.09 -11.20
N ARG A 214 -13.15 8.36 -10.91
CA ARG A 214 -12.47 8.89 -9.72
C ARG A 214 -13.45 9.01 -8.56
N ILE A 215 -12.99 8.67 -7.37
CA ILE A 215 -13.65 9.00 -6.10
C ILE A 215 -12.74 10.03 -5.40
N PRO A 216 -13.22 11.25 -5.12
CA PRO A 216 -12.43 12.25 -4.41
C PRO A 216 -12.16 11.80 -2.97
N VAL A 217 -10.98 12.14 -2.46
CA VAL A 217 -10.59 11.89 -1.07
C VAL A 217 -10.49 13.25 -0.38
N LEU A 218 -11.59 13.64 0.25
CA LEU A 218 -11.67 14.92 0.96
C LEU A 218 -11.17 14.74 2.39
N VAL A 219 -10.12 15.45 2.74
CA VAL A 219 -9.55 15.50 4.10
C VAL A 219 -9.35 16.96 4.48
N GLY A 220 -9.54 17.26 5.77
CA GLY A 220 -9.47 18.62 6.26
C GLY A 220 -8.07 19.25 6.12
N GLU A 221 -8.02 20.54 5.81
CA GLU A 221 -6.81 21.33 5.91
C GLU A 221 -6.56 21.71 7.37
N THR A 222 -5.29 21.78 7.76
CA THR A 222 -4.83 22.29 9.04
C THR A 222 -3.87 23.47 8.81
N SER A 223 -3.63 24.28 9.82
CA SER A 223 -2.65 25.37 9.73
C SER A 223 -1.25 24.88 9.33
N PHE A 224 -0.90 23.64 9.66
CA PHE A 224 0.42 23.05 9.39
C PHE A 224 0.56 22.50 7.98
N ASN A 225 -0.51 21.94 7.38
CA ASN A 225 -0.44 21.31 6.05
C ASN A 225 -1.00 22.16 4.92
N LYS A 226 -1.56 23.34 5.22
CA LYS A 226 -2.19 24.22 4.23
C LYS A 226 -1.26 24.55 3.05
N LYS A 227 -0.01 24.95 3.33
CA LYS A 227 0.99 25.25 2.29
C LYS A 227 1.31 24.01 1.44
N TYR A 228 1.39 22.84 2.05
CA TYR A 228 1.62 21.59 1.35
C TYR A 228 0.46 21.19 0.44
N ILE A 229 -0.78 21.34 0.90
CA ILE A 229 -1.99 21.07 0.10
C ILE A 229 -2.09 22.06 -1.05
N GLN A 230 -1.81 23.34 -0.80
CA GLN A 230 -1.79 24.37 -1.84
C GLN A 230 -0.76 24.06 -2.93
N THR A 231 0.46 23.66 -2.57
CA THR A 231 1.48 23.21 -3.54
C THR A 231 0.99 22.03 -4.39
N LYS A 232 0.26 21.09 -3.79
CA LYS A 232 -0.33 19.96 -4.54
C LYS A 232 -1.34 20.45 -5.60
N ARG A 233 -2.16 21.43 -5.26
CA ARG A 233 -3.15 22.02 -6.18
C ARG A 233 -2.46 22.80 -7.30
N ASP A 234 -1.64 23.77 -6.94
CA ASP A 234 -1.09 24.77 -7.86
C ASP A 234 -0.01 24.21 -8.78
N ARG A 235 0.88 23.37 -8.24
CA ARG A 235 2.05 22.88 -8.99
C ARG A 235 1.92 21.44 -9.48
N MET A 236 1.08 20.62 -8.84
CA MET A 236 0.96 19.19 -9.16
C MET A 236 -0.40 18.82 -9.79
N GLY A 237 -1.30 19.80 -9.97
CA GLY A 237 -2.59 19.60 -10.62
C GLY A 237 -3.55 18.67 -9.87
N HIS A 238 -3.47 18.63 -8.53
CA HIS A 238 -4.41 17.84 -7.73
C HIS A 238 -5.84 18.41 -7.89
N LEU A 239 -6.78 17.48 -8.06
CA LEU A 239 -8.21 17.76 -8.21
C LEU A 239 -8.88 17.88 -6.84
N GLU A 240 -9.91 18.70 -6.74
CA GLU A 240 -10.83 18.77 -5.59
C GLU A 240 -11.91 17.70 -5.67
#